data_044f67b0786f0e7730e9a7410c8d60b6
#
_entry.id   044f67b0786f0e7730e9a7410c8d60b6
#
_cell.length_a   1.000
_cell.length_b   1.000
_cell.length_c   1.000
_cell.angle_alpha   90.00
_cell.angle_beta   90.00
_cell.angle_gamma   90.00
#
_symmetry.space_group_name_H-M   'P 1'
#
loop_
_entity.id
_entity.type
_entity.pdbx_description
1 polymer ?
#
loop_
_entity_poly.entity_id
_entity_poly.type
_entity_poly.pdbx_seq_one_letter_code
_entity_poly.pdbx_strand_id
1 'polypeptide(L)'
;MVTRALPRNYERGRIHPATRTFLALRIYANQELDNLKKLLDSSGRILKIEGRIAVISFNSLEDRIVKNYFREKSNEGIMEILTKKPIGPSLEEIKQNPRSRSAKLRAAILTKN
;
A
#
# COMPACT_ATOMS: atom_id res chain seq x y z
N MET A 1 7.17 -2.11 -11.18
CA MET A 1 6.09 -1.41 -11.81
C MET A 1 4.76 -1.60 -11.12
N VAL A 2 3.98 -0.57 -11.10
CA VAL A 2 2.65 -0.65 -10.53
C VAL A 2 1.69 -1.06 -11.62
N THR A 3 0.97 -2.14 -11.37
CA THR A 3 0.00 -2.56 -12.33
C THR A 3 -1.34 -2.42 -11.69
N ARG A 4 -2.35 -2.53 -12.44
CA ARG A 4 -3.69 -2.60 -12.01
C ARG A 4 -3.86 -2.65 -10.55
N ALA A 5 -3.61 -1.54 -9.91
CA ALA A 5 -3.65 -1.46 -8.48
C ALA A 5 -5.01 -1.80 -7.92
N LEU A 6 -6.05 -1.50 -8.66
CA LEU A 6 -7.40 -1.70 -8.17
C LEU A 6 -8.08 -2.83 -8.90
N PRO A 7 -8.85 -3.64 -8.20
CA PRO A 7 -9.61 -4.68 -8.86
C PRO A 7 -10.74 -4.06 -9.68
N ARG A 8 -11.19 -4.80 -10.67
CA ARG A 8 -12.23 -4.33 -11.52
C ARG A 8 -13.49 -3.94 -10.78
N ASN A 9 -13.83 -4.73 -9.78
CA ASN A 9 -15.01 -4.46 -8.99
C ASN A 9 -14.98 -3.12 -8.33
N TYR A 10 -13.80 -2.68 -7.99
CA TYR A 10 -13.63 -1.43 -7.31
C TYR A 10 -14.16 -0.28 -8.16
N GLU A 11 -13.90 -0.34 -9.44
CA GLU A 11 -14.29 0.73 -10.34
C GLU A 11 -15.77 0.78 -10.59
N ARG A 12 -16.47 -0.22 -10.20
CA ARG A 12 -17.89 -0.25 -10.43
C ARG A 12 -18.69 0.51 -9.42
N GLY A 13 -18.03 1.35 -8.68
CA GLY A 13 -18.74 2.25 -7.82
C GLY A 13 -19.22 1.72 -6.53
N ARG A 14 -18.64 0.64 -6.12
CA ARG A 14 -18.93 0.19 -4.81
C ARG A 14 -18.55 1.18 -3.82
N ILE A 15 -17.52 1.96 -4.11
CA ILE A 15 -17.03 2.96 -3.22
C ILE A 15 -17.59 4.28 -3.64
N HIS A 16 -18.18 4.95 -2.72
CA HIS A 16 -18.77 6.21 -2.96
C HIS A 16 -17.68 7.22 -3.28
N PRO A 17 -17.70 7.82 -4.42
CA PRO A 17 -16.61 8.71 -4.81
C PRO A 17 -16.48 9.91 -3.89
N ALA A 18 -17.53 10.27 -3.20
CA ALA A 18 -17.47 11.43 -2.33
C ALA A 18 -16.84 11.14 -1.00
N THR A 19 -16.63 9.88 -0.66
CA THR A 19 -16.17 9.56 0.67
C THR A 19 -14.71 9.31 0.79
N ARG A 20 -14.14 8.51 -0.10
CA ARG A 20 -12.72 8.19 0.04
C ARG A 20 -12.10 7.80 -1.27
N THR A 21 -10.81 8.04 -1.32
CA THR A 21 -9.98 7.55 -2.40
C THR A 21 -9.13 6.42 -1.84
N PHE A 22 -9.12 5.33 -2.52
CA PHE A 22 -8.32 4.19 -2.11
C PHE A 22 -7.29 3.92 -3.20
N LEU A 23 -6.03 3.90 -2.81
CA LEU A 23 -4.95 3.60 -3.71
C LEU A 23 -4.23 2.37 -3.23
N ALA A 24 -4.17 1.36 -4.06
CA ALA A 24 -3.46 0.14 -3.75
C ALA A 24 -2.29 -0.01 -4.70
N LEU A 25 -1.13 -0.27 -4.16
CA LEU A 25 0.07 -0.46 -4.93
C LEU A 25 0.55 -1.88 -4.77
N ARG A 26 0.80 -2.52 -5.89
CA ARG A 26 1.41 -3.82 -5.89
C ARG A 26 2.79 -3.67 -6.51
N ILE A 27 3.79 -3.92 -5.69
CA ILE A 27 5.15 -3.68 -6.08
C ILE A 27 5.82 -4.96 -6.52
N TYR A 28 6.36 -4.95 -7.71
CA TYR A 28 7.12 -6.08 -8.21
C TYR A 28 8.58 -5.77 -8.04
N ALA A 29 9.31 -6.74 -7.55
CA ALA A 29 10.72 -6.56 -7.31
C ALA A 29 11.42 -6.16 -8.58
N ASN A 30 12.11 -5.07 -8.50
CA ASN A 30 12.74 -4.51 -9.62
C ASN A 30 14.08 -4.05 -9.26
N GLN A 31 14.58 -4.39 -8.15
CA GLN A 31 15.87 -4.10 -7.69
C GLN A 31 16.18 -2.67 -7.34
N GLU A 32 15.34 -1.74 -7.72
CA GLU A 32 15.64 -0.34 -7.43
C GLU A 32 14.79 0.14 -6.30
N LEU A 33 15.33 0.03 -5.11
CA LEU A 33 14.60 0.44 -3.92
C LEU A 33 14.37 1.95 -3.88
N ASP A 34 15.21 2.71 -4.54
CA ASP A 34 15.01 4.16 -4.61
C ASP A 34 13.74 4.49 -5.38
N ASN A 35 13.42 3.70 -6.39
CA ASN A 35 12.20 3.93 -7.15
C ASN A 35 10.97 3.66 -6.30
N LEU A 36 11.07 2.73 -5.38
CA LEU A 36 9.98 2.45 -4.46
C LEU A 36 9.70 3.67 -3.59
N LYS A 37 10.74 4.31 -3.08
CA LYS A 37 10.56 5.51 -2.29
C LYS A 37 9.92 6.62 -3.09
N LYS A 38 10.37 6.80 -4.32
CA LYS A 38 9.79 7.82 -5.19
C LYS A 38 8.32 7.54 -5.46
N LEU A 39 8.00 6.27 -5.64
CA LEU A 39 6.63 5.88 -5.88
C LEU A 39 5.74 6.18 -4.67
N LEU A 40 6.24 5.88 -3.49
CA LEU A 40 5.50 6.16 -2.27
C LEU A 40 5.27 7.66 -2.11
N ASP A 41 6.30 8.47 -2.34
CA ASP A 41 6.17 9.91 -2.24
C ASP A 41 5.16 10.44 -3.25
N SER A 42 5.21 9.94 -4.47
CA SER A 42 4.27 10.37 -5.49
C SER A 42 2.84 10.01 -5.12
N SER A 43 2.66 8.83 -4.57
CA SER A 43 1.33 8.37 -4.17
C SER A 43 0.76 9.26 -3.07
N GLY A 44 1.59 9.64 -2.13
CA GLY A 44 1.15 10.51 -1.05
C GLY A 44 0.68 11.87 -1.55
N ARG A 45 1.25 12.35 -2.65
CA ARG A 45 0.83 13.63 -3.21
C ARG A 45 -0.49 13.54 -3.96
N ILE A 46 -0.78 12.37 -4.49
CA ILE A 46 -2.00 12.18 -5.26
C ILE A 46 -3.22 12.02 -4.36
N LEU A 47 -3.03 11.45 -3.20
CA LEU A 47 -4.14 11.17 -2.31
C LEU A 47 -4.73 12.43 -1.73
N LYS A 48 -6.03 12.40 -1.57
CA LYS A 48 -6.75 13.44 -0.85
C LYS A 48 -6.76 13.08 0.63
N ILE A 49 -7.06 14.07 1.45
CA ILE A 49 -7.21 13.82 2.89
C ILE A 49 -8.26 12.74 3.09
N GLU A 50 -8.00 11.83 4.00
CA GLU A 50 -8.79 10.64 4.28
C GLU A 50 -8.67 9.58 3.21
N GLY A 51 -7.84 9.81 2.20
CA GLY A 51 -7.53 8.78 1.25
C GLY A 51 -6.65 7.72 1.90
N ARG A 52 -6.74 6.51 1.41
CA ARG A 52 -5.99 5.39 1.96
C ARG A 52 -5.04 4.83 0.94
N ILE A 53 -3.88 4.44 1.42
CA ILE A 53 -2.89 3.80 0.58
C ILE A 53 -2.57 2.43 1.16
N ALA A 54 -2.58 1.43 0.31
CA ALA A 54 -2.22 0.07 0.71
C ALA A 54 -1.11 -0.41 -0.22
N VAL A 55 -0.08 -0.99 0.36
CA VAL A 55 1.09 -1.43 -0.38
C VAL A 55 1.35 -2.88 -0.08
N ILE A 56 1.53 -3.68 -1.12
CA ILE A 56 1.89 -5.08 -0.98
C ILE A 56 3.32 -5.25 -1.44
N SER A 57 4.16 -5.75 -0.55
CA SER A 57 5.55 -6.04 -0.88
C SER A 57 5.81 -7.53 -0.75
N PHE A 58 6.83 -8.01 -1.41
CA PHE A 58 7.11 -9.44 -1.48
C PHE A 58 8.47 -9.84 -0.91
N ASN A 59 9.22 -8.89 -0.39
CA ASN A 59 10.44 -9.22 0.30
C ASN A 59 10.67 -8.26 1.45
N SER A 60 11.61 -8.61 2.33
CA SER A 60 11.80 -7.87 3.56
C SER A 60 12.40 -6.48 3.31
N LEU A 61 13.17 -6.30 2.26
CA LEU A 61 13.74 -5.00 1.98
C LEU A 61 12.66 -4.01 1.55
N GLU A 62 11.78 -4.45 0.67
CA GLU A 62 10.66 -3.62 0.25
C GLU A 62 9.77 -3.30 1.42
N ASP A 63 9.47 -4.31 2.22
CA ASP A 63 8.59 -4.11 3.36
C ASP A 63 9.18 -3.11 4.35
N ARG A 64 10.49 -3.16 4.55
CA ARG A 64 11.15 -2.22 5.46
C ARG A 64 11.03 -0.79 4.96
N ILE A 65 11.17 -0.59 3.66
CA ILE A 65 11.04 0.75 3.09
C ILE A 65 9.63 1.27 3.28
N VAL A 66 8.64 0.44 3.04
CA VAL A 66 7.24 0.84 3.23
C VAL A 66 6.97 1.14 4.70
N LYS A 67 7.45 0.28 5.57
CA LYS A 67 7.27 0.46 7.00
C LYS A 67 7.88 1.78 7.47
N ASN A 68 9.10 2.06 7.04
CA ASN A 68 9.79 3.27 7.46
C ASN A 68 9.12 4.51 6.87
N TYR A 69 8.65 4.42 5.65
CA TYR A 69 7.95 5.54 5.03
C TYR A 69 6.68 5.89 5.82
N PHE A 70 5.87 4.89 6.13
CA PHE A 70 4.65 5.13 6.88
C PHE A 70 4.95 5.64 8.28
N ARG A 71 5.99 5.10 8.91
CA ARG A 71 6.37 5.56 10.24
C ARG A 71 6.80 7.01 10.23
N GLU A 72 7.59 7.38 9.24
CA GLU A 72 8.04 8.76 9.11
C GLU A 72 6.86 9.70 8.91
N LYS A 73 5.94 9.33 8.02
CA LYS A 73 4.78 10.17 7.78
C LYS A 73 3.84 10.22 8.98
N SER A 74 3.78 9.15 9.74
CA SER A 74 2.98 9.13 10.96
C SER A 74 3.60 10.06 12.01
N ASN A 75 4.91 10.05 12.13
CA ASN A 75 5.59 10.93 13.08
C ASN A 75 5.42 12.40 12.71
N GLU A 76 5.28 12.68 11.42
CA GLU A 76 5.05 14.05 10.95
C GLU A 76 3.58 14.45 11.07
N GLY A 77 2.72 13.53 11.46
CA GLY A 77 1.31 13.82 11.56
C GLY A 77 0.58 13.86 10.24
N ILE A 78 1.20 13.34 9.19
CA ILE A 78 0.63 13.38 7.84
C ILE A 78 -0.22 12.16 7.56
N MET A 79 0.16 11.03 8.12
CA MET A 79 -0.56 9.78 7.90
C MET A 79 -0.80 9.07 9.21
N GLU A 80 -1.84 8.24 9.22
CA GLU A 80 -2.11 7.37 10.35
C GLU A 80 -1.96 5.93 9.86
N ILE A 81 -1.13 5.16 10.54
CA ILE A 81 -0.89 3.78 10.16
C ILE A 81 -2.07 2.92 10.54
N LEU A 82 -2.62 2.20 9.58
CA LEU A 82 -3.74 1.32 9.81
C LEU A 82 -3.32 -0.09 10.17
N THR A 83 -2.10 -0.48 9.78
CA THR A 83 -1.59 -1.83 10.03
C THR A 83 -0.40 -1.75 10.98
N LYS A 84 -0.60 -2.09 12.24
CA LYS A 84 0.51 -2.11 13.18
C LYS A 84 1.52 -3.17 12.79
N LYS A 85 1.03 -4.29 12.30
CA LYS A 85 1.86 -5.36 11.77
C LYS A 85 1.46 -5.61 10.35
N PRO A 86 2.39 -6.04 9.50
CA PRO A 86 2.01 -6.33 8.12
C PRO A 86 1.01 -7.49 8.09
N ILE A 87 0.08 -7.39 7.18
CA ILE A 87 -0.93 -8.42 7.00
C ILE A 87 -0.44 -9.39 5.94
N GLY A 88 -0.37 -10.65 6.31
CA GLY A 88 0.04 -11.68 5.37
C GLY A 88 -1.16 -12.35 4.73
N PRO A 89 -0.92 -13.24 3.78
CA PRO A 89 -2.00 -13.96 3.11
C PRO A 89 -2.57 -15.05 4.01
N SER A 90 -3.81 -15.44 3.72
CA SER A 90 -4.41 -16.56 4.41
C SER A 90 -3.78 -17.86 3.92
N LEU A 91 -3.97 -18.93 4.68
CA LEU A 91 -3.48 -20.23 4.26
C LEU A 91 -4.12 -20.67 2.95
N GLU A 92 -5.39 -20.36 2.78
CA GLU A 92 -6.08 -20.71 1.57
C GLU A 92 -5.49 -19.97 0.36
N GLU A 93 -5.18 -18.72 0.55
CA GLU A 93 -4.58 -17.94 -0.52
C GLU A 93 -3.21 -18.49 -0.90
N ILE A 94 -2.42 -18.93 0.08
CA ILE A 94 -1.11 -19.50 -0.19
C ILE A 94 -1.25 -20.78 -0.98
N LYS A 95 -2.27 -21.58 -0.68
CA LYS A 95 -2.50 -22.82 -1.41
C LYS A 95 -2.85 -22.56 -2.86
N GLN A 96 -3.65 -21.53 -3.12
CA GLN A 96 -4.06 -21.22 -4.48
C GLN A 96 -2.97 -20.47 -5.23
N ASN A 97 -2.20 -19.69 -4.54
CA ASN A 97 -1.13 -18.90 -5.13
C ASN A 97 0.08 -18.93 -4.22
N PRO A 98 0.98 -19.90 -4.39
CA PRO A 98 2.15 -20.01 -3.49
C PRO A 98 3.03 -18.79 -3.45
N ARG A 99 2.99 -17.97 -4.50
CA ARG A 99 3.82 -16.75 -4.51
C ARG A 99 3.37 -15.75 -3.45
N SER A 100 2.14 -15.85 -2.99
CA SER A 100 1.64 -14.93 -1.99
C SER A 100 2.23 -15.17 -0.61
N ARG A 101 2.95 -16.25 -0.42
CA ARG A 101 3.49 -16.59 0.89
C ARG A 101 4.29 -15.46 1.51
N SER A 102 5.08 -14.78 0.71
CA SER A 102 5.93 -13.71 1.23
C SER A 102 5.30 -12.33 1.14
N ALA A 103 4.06 -12.25 0.71
CA ALA A 103 3.39 -10.97 0.56
C ALA A 103 3.08 -10.35 1.92
N LYS A 104 3.32 -9.05 2.03
CA LYS A 104 3.00 -8.28 3.23
C LYS A 104 2.27 -7.03 2.84
N LEU A 105 1.11 -6.83 3.41
CA LEU A 105 0.29 -5.67 3.15
C LEU A 105 0.42 -4.68 4.28
N ARG A 106 0.69 -3.43 3.93
CA ARG A 106 0.67 -2.34 4.89
C ARG A 106 -0.21 -1.24 4.36
N ALA A 107 -0.93 -0.60 5.26
CA ALA A 107 -1.87 0.44 4.85
C ALA A 107 -1.82 1.62 5.80
N ALA A 108 -2.11 2.79 5.27
CA ALA A 108 -2.16 4.01 6.04
C ALA A 108 -3.21 4.93 5.44
N ILE A 109 -3.66 5.87 6.23
CA ILE A 109 -4.64 6.85 5.80
C ILE A 109 -4.00 8.22 5.87
N LEU A 110 -4.26 9.03 4.86
CA LEU A 110 -3.72 10.39 4.82
C LEU A 110 -4.59 11.29 5.68
N THR A 111 -4.01 11.89 6.69
CA THR A 111 -4.76 12.72 7.62
C THR A 111 -4.48 14.20 7.45
N LYS A 112 -3.40 14.54 6.76
CA LYS A 112 -3.02 15.93 6.59
C LYS A 112 -2.19 16.08 5.34
N ASN A 113 -2.39 17.16 4.64
CA ASN A 113 -1.59 17.45 3.45
C ASN A 113 -0.37 18.26 3.76
#